data_2340101028b1d40d8c9f783be0750c65
#
_entry.id   2340101028b1d40d8c9f783be0750c65
#
_cell.length_a   1.000
_cell.length_b   1.000
_cell.length_c   1.000
_cell.angle_alpha   90.00
_cell.angle_beta   90.00
_cell.angle_gamma   90.00
#
_symmetry.space_group_name_H-M   'P 1'
#
loop_
_entity.id
_entity.type
_entity.pdbx_description
1 polymer ?
#
loop_
_entity_poly.entity_id
_entity_poly.type
_entity_poly.pdbx_seq_one_letter_code
_entity_poly.pdbx_strand_id
1 'polypeptide(L)'
;MDRTFSIELRPAALRVRVALCLFLLSLNSATAAAAEPNAAAFCLALEHVNRGGVDTSGLAELAGHARQVQSLVDAAPEPVAADLVVLRDTFQAWADAVSGVTPMARTFAILRDPEFAGVQGRIADYIAKQCGVRLGDGKYNVGTLASRESRCPGWTSVGNPMTFNHFPNLPDISGGNYFAQRFWLTDSGPTPPGMFAVEPGGRVEFRGQYHRARYFAYHPNDEDLNNLKTLRDINLDPDEGSVNPFRELPAKGSKNYYTAHLVFDRPPAVLAPNTSYVGARKDGIKKTTWVWNMLRLYASDLGNGPNTGGVPLPAMKIYNAKGEVTQHYDECEPFDPGQEHKKTDLLFPSLPIADHRAVNPPAWSTSSNFDSPSDTLANADVQYLATFFSKRHGNILVVRAKTLTTANSRAGEPISTPGKDVRLFTLCTYNIWSGSARHCMLDHDLRVDGGGFYTLIVSEEADRPDNLADVAATWIDWGPYLDGQLTYRMLYRENDLISRIAFALNGGFVPDDMAAYVPTAVACNRARFEKAGWEGCFKDAGVDAAGYR
;
A
#
# COMPACT_ATOMS: atom_id res chain seq x y z
N MET A 1 74.35 17.96 -41.14
CA MET A 1 73.36 18.21 -42.22
C MET A 1 72.05 18.49 -41.54
N ASP A 2 71.87 19.77 -41.19
CA ASP A 2 70.66 20.32 -40.62
C ASP A 2 69.59 20.51 -41.68
N ARG A 3 68.37 20.06 -41.41
CA ARG A 3 67.23 20.53 -42.13
C ARG A 3 66.15 20.90 -41.09
N THR A 4 66.16 22.17 -40.73
CA THR A 4 65.07 22.88 -40.07
C THR A 4 63.91 23.04 -41.04
N PHE A 5 62.75 22.49 -40.73
CA PHE A 5 61.47 22.74 -41.41
C PHE A 5 60.71 23.83 -40.65
N SER A 6 60.68 25.02 -41.22
CA SER A 6 59.84 26.12 -40.76
C SER A 6 58.46 25.99 -41.38
N ILE A 7 57.44 25.81 -40.54
CA ILE A 7 56.04 25.87 -41.01
C ILE A 7 55.53 27.29 -40.80
N GLU A 8 55.42 28.05 -41.88
CA GLU A 8 54.68 29.32 -41.88
C GLU A 8 53.20 29.07 -41.72
N LEU A 9 52.64 29.40 -40.58
CA LEU A 9 51.20 29.43 -40.33
C LEU A 9 50.60 30.69 -40.96
N ARG A 10 49.81 30.54 -42.02
CA ARG A 10 49.10 31.63 -42.69
C ARG A 10 48.04 32.23 -41.75
N PRO A 11 47.92 33.54 -41.64
CA PRO A 11 47.01 34.21 -40.67
C PRO A 11 45.52 33.96 -40.90
N ALA A 12 45.11 33.42 -42.05
CA ALA A 12 43.73 33.09 -42.33
C ALA A 12 43.19 31.86 -41.58
N ALA A 13 44.04 30.87 -41.28
CA ALA A 13 43.64 29.67 -40.56
C ALA A 13 43.38 29.91 -39.05
N LEU A 14 44.01 30.95 -38.50
CA LEU A 14 43.87 31.31 -37.09
C LEU A 14 42.52 32.02 -36.80
N ARG A 15 42.05 32.85 -37.77
CA ARG A 15 40.76 33.54 -37.63
C ARG A 15 39.54 32.60 -37.68
N VAL A 16 39.61 31.53 -38.48
CA VAL A 16 38.52 30.56 -38.58
C VAL A 16 38.47 29.67 -37.31
N ARG A 17 39.62 29.33 -36.72
CA ARG A 17 39.62 28.55 -35.48
C ARG A 17 39.15 29.32 -34.23
N VAL A 18 39.44 30.62 -34.15
CA VAL A 18 38.95 31.47 -33.08
C VAL A 18 37.45 31.73 -33.23
N ALA A 19 36.92 31.91 -34.43
CA ALA A 19 35.49 32.04 -34.65
C ALA A 19 34.71 30.74 -34.36
N LEU A 20 35.31 29.56 -34.66
CA LEU A 20 34.68 28.27 -34.36
C LEU A 20 34.70 27.95 -32.85
N CYS A 21 35.76 28.31 -32.14
CA CYS A 21 35.79 28.18 -30.67
C CYS A 21 34.82 29.14 -29.97
N LEU A 22 34.66 30.36 -30.47
CA LEU A 22 33.69 31.29 -29.92
C LEU A 22 32.24 30.88 -30.26
N PHE A 23 32.02 30.23 -31.41
CA PHE A 23 30.72 29.70 -31.77
C PHE A 23 30.37 28.44 -31.01
N LEU A 24 31.34 27.57 -30.69
CA LEU A 24 31.14 26.40 -29.82
C LEU A 24 30.98 26.78 -28.36
N LEU A 25 31.57 27.87 -27.88
CA LEU A 25 31.35 28.42 -26.57
C LEU A 25 29.97 29.12 -26.44
N SER A 26 29.42 29.65 -27.53
CA SER A 26 28.06 30.21 -27.51
C SER A 26 26.95 29.18 -27.67
N LEU A 27 27.25 27.97 -28.17
CA LEU A 27 26.31 26.86 -28.24
C LEU A 27 26.21 26.02 -26.94
N ASN A 28 27.19 26.18 -26.04
CA ASN A 28 27.15 25.55 -24.70
C ASN A 28 26.63 26.46 -23.58
N SER A 29 26.20 27.68 -23.90
CA SER A 29 25.27 28.40 -23.06
C SER A 29 23.86 27.84 -23.33
N ALA A 30 23.63 26.56 -22.96
CA ALA A 30 22.31 26.19 -22.50
C ALA A 30 21.98 27.26 -21.45
N THR A 31 21.07 28.14 -21.78
CA THR A 31 20.46 29.08 -20.85
C THR A 31 20.03 28.26 -19.64
N ALA A 32 20.88 28.24 -18.61
CA ALA A 32 20.36 28.05 -17.26
C ALA A 32 19.30 29.15 -17.15
N ALA A 33 18.03 28.77 -17.29
CA ALA A 33 16.94 29.69 -17.02
C ALA A 33 17.30 30.30 -15.67
N ALA A 34 17.43 31.62 -15.62
CA ALA A 34 17.75 32.31 -14.37
C ALA A 34 16.69 31.86 -13.38
N ALA A 35 17.13 31.19 -12.32
CA ALA A 35 16.21 30.73 -11.28
C ALA A 35 15.45 31.96 -10.80
N GLU A 36 14.14 31.87 -10.72
CA GLU A 36 13.33 32.96 -10.18
C GLU A 36 13.89 33.35 -8.79
N PRO A 37 13.91 34.63 -8.44
CA PRO A 37 14.57 35.08 -7.20
C PRO A 37 14.12 34.35 -5.94
N ASN A 38 12.90 33.84 -5.90
CA ASN A 38 12.32 33.09 -4.78
C ASN A 38 12.53 31.56 -4.89
N ALA A 39 12.95 31.04 -6.03
CA ALA A 39 13.13 29.59 -6.20
C ALA A 39 14.26 29.06 -5.31
N ALA A 40 15.34 29.80 -5.12
CA ALA A 40 16.45 29.39 -4.26
C ALA A 40 16.02 29.28 -2.78
N ALA A 41 15.22 30.24 -2.29
CA ALA A 41 14.69 30.19 -0.93
C ALA A 41 13.72 29.01 -0.74
N PHE A 42 12.88 28.74 -1.73
CA PHE A 42 11.98 27.59 -1.73
C PHE A 42 12.75 26.26 -1.73
N CYS A 43 13.76 26.11 -2.57
CA CYS A 43 14.58 24.88 -2.61
C CYS A 43 15.35 24.67 -1.30
N LEU A 44 15.79 25.75 -0.65
CA LEU A 44 16.41 25.68 0.67
C LEU A 44 15.39 25.26 1.74
N ALA A 45 14.16 25.81 1.71
CA ALA A 45 13.07 25.40 2.59
C ALA A 45 12.72 23.92 2.38
N LEU A 46 12.65 23.46 1.13
CA LEU A 46 12.44 22.04 0.77
C LEU A 46 13.56 21.16 1.34
N GLU A 47 14.82 21.58 1.21
CA GLU A 47 15.96 20.88 1.79
C GLU A 47 15.90 20.84 3.31
N HIS A 48 15.46 21.92 3.94
CA HIS A 48 15.28 21.99 5.40
C HIS A 48 14.17 21.07 5.88
N VAL A 49 13.02 21.09 5.22
CA VAL A 49 11.92 20.14 5.46
C VAL A 49 12.41 18.70 5.26
N ASN A 50 13.20 18.47 4.22
CA ASN A 50 13.79 17.19 3.92
C ASN A 50 14.76 16.71 5.01
N ARG A 51 15.58 17.57 5.60
CA ARG A 51 16.52 17.23 6.69
C ARG A 51 15.82 17.02 8.03
N GLY A 52 14.76 17.79 8.30
CA GLY A 52 13.97 17.66 9.53
C GLY A 52 13.26 16.32 9.65
N GLY A 53 13.01 15.68 8.51
CA GLY A 53 12.29 14.41 8.43
C GLY A 53 10.88 14.50 9.03
N VAL A 54 10.04 13.54 8.72
CA VAL A 54 8.72 13.42 9.33
C VAL A 54 8.67 12.13 10.09
N ASP A 55 8.27 12.20 11.33
CA ASP A 55 7.97 10.98 12.08
C ASP A 55 6.60 10.45 11.64
N THR A 56 6.56 9.32 10.95
CA THR A 56 5.34 8.73 10.40
C THR A 56 4.68 7.71 11.34
N SER A 57 5.05 7.72 12.64
CA SER A 57 4.65 6.68 13.60
C SER A 57 3.19 6.71 14.00
N GLY A 58 2.43 7.73 13.62
CA GLY A 58 1.04 7.81 14.00
C GLY A 58 0.21 8.84 13.23
N LEU A 59 -1.08 8.63 13.26
CA LEU A 59 -2.08 9.55 12.71
C LEU A 59 -2.02 10.95 13.35
N ALA A 60 -1.49 11.04 14.58
CA ALA A 60 -1.27 12.32 15.29
C ALA A 60 -0.28 13.25 14.58
N GLU A 61 0.48 12.74 13.62
CA GLU A 61 1.52 13.49 12.92
C GLU A 61 1.06 14.12 11.61
N LEU A 62 -0.12 13.82 11.12
CA LEU A 62 -0.69 14.48 9.95
C LEU A 62 -0.75 16.01 10.13
N ALA A 63 -1.01 16.48 11.35
CA ALA A 63 -0.91 17.90 11.68
C ALA A 63 0.54 18.42 11.62
N GLY A 64 1.52 17.56 11.88
CA GLY A 64 2.95 17.85 11.66
C GLY A 64 3.27 18.05 10.18
N HIS A 65 2.71 17.22 9.31
CA HIS A 65 2.86 17.38 7.86
C HIS A 65 2.26 18.68 7.35
N ALA A 66 1.06 19.05 7.83
CA ALA A 66 0.47 20.34 7.48
C ALA A 66 1.39 21.53 7.87
N ARG A 67 2.01 21.49 9.07
CA ARG A 67 2.98 22.52 9.50
C ARG A 67 4.25 22.54 8.65
N GLN A 68 4.74 21.39 8.21
CA GLN A 68 5.91 21.32 7.33
C GLN A 68 5.60 21.85 5.93
N VAL A 69 4.44 21.49 5.38
CA VAL A 69 3.99 22.08 4.11
C VAL A 69 3.75 23.57 4.26
N GLN A 70 3.33 24.05 5.43
CA GLN A 70 3.22 25.49 5.70
C GLN A 70 4.56 26.21 5.53
N SER A 71 5.67 25.66 5.97
CA SER A 71 6.99 26.25 5.75
C SER A 71 7.38 26.34 4.26
N LEU A 72 6.90 25.40 3.44
CA LEU A 72 7.05 25.47 1.99
C LEU A 72 6.12 26.53 1.38
N VAL A 73 4.90 26.68 1.90
CA VAL A 73 3.96 27.74 1.48
C VAL A 73 4.56 29.12 1.73
N ASP A 74 5.16 29.32 2.92
CA ASP A 74 5.76 30.61 3.32
C ASP A 74 6.95 31.01 2.42
N ALA A 75 7.66 30.03 1.86
CA ALA A 75 8.77 30.23 0.93
C ALA A 75 8.36 30.09 -0.55
N ALA A 76 7.08 29.83 -0.84
CA ALA A 76 6.62 29.43 -2.17
C ALA A 76 6.70 30.59 -3.16
N PRO A 77 7.29 30.39 -4.34
CA PRO A 77 7.16 31.31 -5.44
C PRO A 77 5.76 31.22 -6.06
N GLU A 78 5.35 32.31 -6.70
CA GLU A 78 4.01 32.52 -7.26
C GLU A 78 3.49 31.30 -8.07
N PRO A 79 4.27 30.66 -8.96
CA PRO A 79 3.77 29.56 -9.78
C PRO A 79 3.28 28.31 -9.02
N VAL A 80 3.69 28.12 -7.76
CA VAL A 80 3.31 26.94 -6.97
C VAL A 80 2.68 27.27 -5.61
N ALA A 81 2.57 28.56 -5.28
CA ALA A 81 2.07 28.99 -3.97
C ALA A 81 0.63 28.50 -3.72
N ALA A 82 -0.25 28.66 -4.70
CA ALA A 82 -1.64 28.20 -4.60
C ALA A 82 -1.74 26.67 -4.46
N ASP A 83 -0.93 25.93 -5.21
CA ASP A 83 -0.89 24.48 -5.16
C ASP A 83 -0.39 23.96 -3.81
N LEU A 84 0.62 24.58 -3.23
CA LEU A 84 1.11 24.22 -1.89
C LEU A 84 0.11 24.53 -0.78
N VAL A 85 -0.70 25.57 -0.93
CA VAL A 85 -1.83 25.85 -0.02
C VAL A 85 -2.84 24.70 -0.08
N VAL A 86 -3.23 24.24 -1.26
CA VAL A 86 -4.14 23.10 -1.44
C VAL A 86 -3.56 21.83 -0.79
N LEU A 87 -2.27 21.58 -0.98
CA LEU A 87 -1.59 20.44 -0.37
C LEU A 87 -1.60 20.50 1.16
N ARG A 88 -1.24 21.66 1.75
CA ARG A 88 -1.29 21.90 3.19
C ARG A 88 -2.69 21.67 3.75
N ASP A 89 -3.71 22.27 3.11
CA ASP A 89 -5.09 22.20 3.58
C ASP A 89 -5.64 20.77 3.50
N THR A 90 -5.15 20.00 2.56
CA THR A 90 -5.47 18.56 2.46
C THR A 90 -4.90 17.78 3.64
N PHE A 91 -3.63 18.02 4.02
CA PHE A 91 -3.05 17.38 5.21
C PHE A 91 -3.75 17.81 6.49
N GLN A 92 -4.11 19.10 6.61
CA GLN A 92 -4.87 19.60 7.76
C GLN A 92 -6.26 18.97 7.84
N ALA A 93 -6.98 18.90 6.71
CA ALA A 93 -8.29 18.26 6.66
C ALA A 93 -8.21 16.77 7.03
N TRP A 94 -7.13 16.11 6.66
CA TRP A 94 -6.90 14.72 7.05
C TRP A 94 -6.61 14.59 8.54
N ALA A 95 -5.75 15.44 9.10
CA ALA A 95 -5.48 15.49 10.53
C ALA A 95 -6.76 15.74 11.34
N ASP A 96 -7.59 16.69 10.90
CA ASP A 96 -8.86 17.03 11.53
C ASP A 96 -9.85 15.84 11.48
N ALA A 97 -9.90 15.13 10.35
CA ALA A 97 -10.77 13.98 10.19
C ALA A 97 -10.35 12.81 11.10
N VAL A 98 -9.05 12.54 11.19
CA VAL A 98 -8.50 11.49 12.05
C VAL A 98 -8.68 11.82 13.53
N SER A 99 -8.59 13.12 13.87
CA SER A 99 -8.85 13.58 15.24
C SER A 99 -10.34 13.70 15.59
N GLY A 100 -11.23 13.34 14.66
CA GLY A 100 -12.67 13.41 14.85
C GLY A 100 -13.27 14.83 14.83
N VAL A 101 -12.49 15.82 14.39
CA VAL A 101 -12.93 17.23 14.27
C VAL A 101 -13.84 17.41 13.05
N THR A 102 -13.57 16.70 11.97
CA THR A 102 -14.37 16.72 10.74
C THR A 102 -14.70 15.32 10.25
N PRO A 103 -15.81 15.13 9.53
CA PRO A 103 -16.11 13.82 8.94
C PRO A 103 -15.05 13.38 7.93
N MET A 104 -14.58 12.14 8.02
CA MET A 104 -13.61 11.54 7.08
C MET A 104 -14.08 11.61 5.62
N ALA A 105 -15.39 11.61 5.37
CA ALA A 105 -15.97 11.79 4.04
C ALA A 105 -15.51 13.08 3.34
N ARG A 106 -15.23 14.16 4.12
CA ARG A 106 -14.71 15.42 3.57
C ARG A 106 -13.30 15.26 3.02
N THR A 107 -12.43 14.56 3.75
CA THR A 107 -11.07 14.27 3.30
C THR A 107 -11.09 13.44 2.02
N PHE A 108 -11.93 12.41 1.97
CA PHE A 108 -12.07 11.63 0.75
C PHE A 108 -12.65 12.42 -0.43
N ALA A 109 -13.50 13.42 -0.18
CA ALA A 109 -13.97 14.30 -1.26
C ALA A 109 -12.82 15.12 -1.84
N ILE A 110 -11.96 15.70 -1.00
CA ILE A 110 -10.76 16.44 -1.45
C ILE A 110 -9.82 15.52 -2.23
N LEU A 111 -9.52 14.34 -1.69
CA LEU A 111 -8.63 13.36 -2.32
C LEU A 111 -9.17 12.82 -3.65
N ARG A 112 -10.46 12.93 -3.91
CA ARG A 112 -11.12 12.53 -5.16
C ARG A 112 -11.22 13.64 -6.19
N ASP A 113 -10.90 14.85 -5.80
CA ASP A 113 -10.95 15.98 -6.71
C ASP A 113 -9.85 15.78 -7.78
N PRO A 114 -10.21 15.73 -9.09
CA PRO A 114 -9.22 15.65 -10.15
C PRO A 114 -8.21 16.80 -10.11
N GLU A 115 -8.62 17.96 -9.62
CA GLU A 115 -7.73 19.12 -9.45
C GLU A 115 -6.62 18.83 -8.45
N PHE A 116 -6.88 18.07 -7.39
CA PHE A 116 -5.85 17.70 -6.41
C PHE A 116 -4.70 16.90 -7.04
N ALA A 117 -4.99 15.99 -7.95
CA ALA A 117 -3.96 15.26 -8.69
C ALA A 117 -3.13 16.20 -9.59
N GLY A 118 -3.78 17.18 -10.22
CA GLY A 118 -3.11 18.23 -11.00
C GLY A 118 -2.17 19.08 -10.15
N VAL A 119 -2.59 19.46 -8.94
CA VAL A 119 -1.80 20.20 -7.93
C VAL A 119 -0.48 19.49 -7.66
N GLN A 120 -0.54 18.20 -7.36
CA GLN A 120 0.66 17.42 -7.05
C GLN A 120 1.64 17.37 -8.23
N GLY A 121 1.12 17.18 -9.44
CA GLY A 121 1.93 17.18 -10.65
C GLY A 121 2.66 18.50 -10.85
N ARG A 122 1.96 19.64 -10.72
CA ARG A 122 2.56 20.97 -10.88
C ARG A 122 3.64 21.27 -9.82
N ILE A 123 3.41 20.89 -8.56
CA ILE A 123 4.42 21.02 -7.50
C ILE A 123 5.67 20.20 -7.83
N ALA A 124 5.51 18.96 -8.23
CA ALA A 124 6.63 18.08 -8.53
C ALA A 124 7.41 18.53 -9.77
N ASP A 125 6.72 18.97 -10.83
CA ASP A 125 7.35 19.54 -12.02
C ASP A 125 8.15 20.80 -11.69
N TYR A 126 7.60 21.66 -10.82
CA TYR A 126 8.30 22.86 -10.36
C TYR A 126 9.57 22.50 -9.58
N ILE A 127 9.46 21.59 -8.61
CA ILE A 127 10.60 21.13 -7.80
C ILE A 127 11.67 20.49 -8.69
N ALA A 128 11.28 19.66 -9.64
CA ALA A 128 12.23 19.04 -10.56
C ALA A 128 12.99 20.09 -11.41
N LYS A 129 12.28 21.10 -11.92
CA LYS A 129 12.85 22.14 -12.76
C LYS A 129 13.73 23.12 -12.01
N GLN A 130 13.29 23.55 -10.82
CA GLN A 130 13.94 24.63 -10.09
C GLN A 130 14.94 24.16 -9.03
N CYS A 131 14.64 23.02 -8.39
CA CYS A 131 15.48 22.48 -7.32
C CYS A 131 16.35 21.29 -7.77
N GLY A 132 16.16 20.80 -8.99
CA GLY A 132 16.89 19.63 -9.50
C GLY A 132 16.53 18.31 -8.81
N VAL A 133 15.49 18.31 -7.95
CA VAL A 133 15.03 17.14 -7.19
C VAL A 133 13.89 16.48 -7.94
N ARG A 134 14.10 15.26 -8.41
CA ARG A 134 13.02 14.47 -9.00
C ARG A 134 12.23 13.76 -7.91
N LEU A 135 10.93 14.02 -7.88
CA LEU A 135 9.99 13.40 -6.99
C LEU A 135 9.27 12.25 -7.72
N GLY A 136 9.99 11.16 -7.99
CA GLY A 136 9.48 10.01 -8.72
C GLY A 136 9.94 9.92 -10.18
N ASP A 137 9.40 8.99 -10.95
CA ASP A 137 9.77 8.72 -12.35
C ASP A 137 9.21 9.73 -13.38
N GLY A 138 8.53 10.78 -12.92
CA GLY A 138 7.94 11.82 -13.74
C GLY A 138 6.75 11.38 -14.61
N LYS A 139 6.26 10.16 -14.43
CA LYS A 139 5.11 9.64 -15.15
C LYS A 139 3.84 9.79 -14.32
N TYR A 140 3.32 11.01 -14.32
CA TYR A 140 2.00 11.28 -13.70
C TYR A 140 0.90 10.80 -14.64
N ASN A 141 0.37 9.62 -14.41
CA ASN A 141 -0.91 9.26 -14.99
C ASN A 141 -2.02 9.83 -14.11
N VAL A 142 -2.36 11.09 -14.35
CA VAL A 142 -3.66 11.63 -13.97
C VAL A 142 -4.69 10.93 -14.88
N GLY A 143 -4.91 9.64 -14.60
CA GLY A 143 -6.02 8.94 -15.20
C GLY A 143 -7.26 9.56 -14.62
N THR A 144 -7.97 10.39 -15.40
CA THR A 144 -9.36 10.65 -15.16
C THR A 144 -9.99 9.29 -14.88
N LEU A 145 -10.39 9.04 -13.61
CA LEU A 145 -11.38 8.04 -13.34
C LEU A 145 -12.63 8.53 -14.07
N ALA A 146 -12.71 8.21 -15.34
CA ALA A 146 -14.01 8.12 -15.93
C ALA A 146 -14.79 7.26 -14.97
N SER A 147 -15.87 7.78 -14.42
CA SER A 147 -16.85 7.01 -13.67
C SER A 147 -17.26 5.87 -14.58
N ARG A 148 -16.57 4.73 -14.44
CA ARG A 148 -16.92 3.55 -15.20
C ARG A 148 -18.22 3.12 -14.57
N GLU A 149 -19.27 3.16 -15.34
CA GLU A 149 -20.51 2.52 -14.99
C GLU A 149 -20.15 1.08 -14.62
N SER A 150 -20.25 0.79 -13.34
CA SER A 150 -19.98 -0.53 -12.83
C SER A 150 -20.99 -1.46 -13.50
N ARG A 151 -20.51 -2.50 -14.18
CA ARG A 151 -21.38 -3.58 -14.65
C ARG A 151 -22.03 -4.34 -13.49
N CYS A 152 -21.67 -4.00 -12.28
CA CYS A 152 -22.13 -4.57 -11.04
C CYS A 152 -22.81 -3.51 -10.18
N PRO A 153 -24.08 -3.19 -10.43
CA PRO A 153 -24.79 -2.09 -9.73
C PRO A 153 -24.90 -2.34 -8.22
N GLY A 154 -24.87 -3.56 -7.75
CA GLY A 154 -24.84 -3.89 -6.31
C GLY A 154 -23.49 -3.64 -5.64
N TRP A 155 -22.42 -3.31 -6.42
CA TRP A 155 -21.07 -3.10 -5.93
C TRP A 155 -20.54 -1.76 -6.45
N THR A 156 -20.44 -0.77 -5.56
CA THR A 156 -20.13 0.61 -5.93
C THR A 156 -18.65 0.87 -6.19
N SER A 157 -17.78 -0.06 -5.84
CA SER A 157 -16.36 0.04 -6.08
C SER A 157 -15.83 -1.32 -6.46
N VAL A 158 -14.94 -1.34 -7.41
CA VAL A 158 -14.35 -2.53 -7.94
C VAL A 158 -12.87 -2.31 -8.08
N GLY A 159 -12.13 -3.31 -7.70
CA GLY A 159 -10.71 -3.16 -7.47
C GLY A 159 -10.45 -2.69 -6.05
N ASN A 160 -9.26 -2.19 -5.80
CA ASN A 160 -8.92 -1.68 -4.49
C ASN A 160 -9.71 -0.40 -4.20
N PRO A 161 -10.60 -0.34 -3.19
CA PRO A 161 -11.33 0.89 -2.84
C PRO A 161 -10.39 2.00 -2.35
N MET A 162 -9.13 1.67 -2.03
CA MET A 162 -8.07 2.62 -1.73
C MET A 162 -7.47 3.22 -3.02
N THR A 163 -7.78 2.67 -4.20
CA THR A 163 -7.41 3.24 -5.51
C THR A 163 -8.33 4.37 -5.96
N PHE A 164 -9.01 5.02 -5.07
CA PHE A 164 -9.50 6.35 -5.39
C PHE A 164 -8.28 7.25 -5.58
N ASN A 165 -7.62 7.15 -6.70
CA ASN A 165 -6.50 7.93 -7.20
C ASN A 165 -5.35 8.27 -6.24
N HIS A 166 -5.53 8.11 -4.93
CA HIS A 166 -4.62 8.64 -3.93
C HIS A 166 -4.08 7.62 -2.94
N PHE A 167 -4.65 6.42 -2.91
CA PHE A 167 -4.09 5.29 -2.17
C PHE A 167 -4.08 4.06 -3.08
N PRO A 168 -3.21 4.02 -4.08
CA PRO A 168 -3.05 2.86 -4.94
C PRO A 168 -2.34 1.73 -4.17
N ASN A 169 -2.73 1.52 -2.92
CA ASN A 169 -2.18 0.45 -2.16
C ASN A 169 -2.98 -0.79 -2.43
N LEU A 170 -2.30 -1.79 -2.86
CA LEU A 170 -2.73 -3.16 -3.04
C LEU A 170 -3.21 -3.54 -4.45
N PRO A 171 -2.82 -2.89 -5.57
CA PRO A 171 -3.16 -3.44 -6.87
C PRO A 171 -2.61 -4.85 -7.02
N ASP A 172 -1.61 -5.20 -6.23
CA ASP A 172 -0.91 -6.46 -6.31
C ASP A 172 -0.39 -6.95 -4.97
N ILE A 173 -1.24 -7.05 -3.97
CA ILE A 173 -0.99 -8.11 -3.02
C ILE A 173 -1.33 -9.38 -3.79
N SER A 174 -0.47 -9.75 -4.73
CA SER A 174 -0.44 -11.06 -5.36
C SER A 174 -1.83 -11.65 -5.63
N GLY A 175 -2.70 -10.88 -6.34
CA GLY A 175 -4.10 -11.24 -6.56
C GLY A 175 -5.07 -10.83 -5.45
N GLY A 176 -4.74 -9.82 -4.63
CA GLY A 176 -5.69 -9.20 -3.71
C GLY A 176 -6.63 -8.25 -4.43
N ASN A 177 -7.92 -8.40 -4.21
CA ASN A 177 -8.96 -7.54 -4.74
C ASN A 177 -9.89 -7.10 -3.65
N TYR A 178 -10.31 -5.84 -3.73
CA TYR A 178 -11.29 -5.27 -2.84
C TYR A 178 -12.51 -4.81 -3.62
N PHE A 179 -13.66 -5.22 -3.14
CA PHE A 179 -14.96 -4.80 -3.65
C PHE A 179 -15.70 -4.14 -2.52
N ALA A 180 -16.40 -3.05 -2.79
CA ALA A 180 -16.98 -2.27 -1.70
C ALA A 180 -18.39 -1.80 -2.00
N GLN A 181 -19.13 -1.62 -0.92
CA GLN A 181 -20.40 -0.92 -0.90
C GLN A 181 -20.39 0.11 0.23
N ARG A 182 -21.21 1.14 0.07
CA ARG A 182 -21.44 2.14 1.10
C ARG A 182 -22.93 2.21 1.40
N PHE A 183 -23.27 2.01 2.66
CA PHE A 183 -24.66 1.99 3.14
C PHE A 183 -24.90 3.22 4.02
N TRP A 184 -25.95 3.97 3.72
CA TRP A 184 -26.36 5.16 4.45
C TRP A 184 -27.63 4.87 5.24
N LEU A 185 -27.65 5.20 6.54
CA LEU A 185 -28.86 5.07 7.35
C LEU A 185 -29.80 6.24 7.06
N THR A 186 -31.03 5.93 6.67
CA THR A 186 -32.02 6.92 6.19
C THR A 186 -32.45 7.96 7.23
N ASP A 187 -32.30 7.66 8.51
CA ASP A 187 -32.53 8.61 9.61
C ASP A 187 -31.37 9.57 9.89
N SER A 188 -30.27 9.41 9.17
CA SER A 188 -29.12 10.33 9.22
C SER A 188 -29.22 11.46 8.17
N GLY A 189 -30.31 11.52 7.42
CA GLY A 189 -30.56 12.51 6.39
C GLY A 189 -30.67 11.91 4.98
N PRO A 190 -30.72 12.77 3.95
CA PRO A 190 -30.81 12.34 2.57
C PRO A 190 -29.62 11.44 2.18
N THR A 191 -29.88 10.36 1.46
CA THR A 191 -28.86 9.43 1.02
C THR A 191 -27.91 10.10 0.01
N PRO A 192 -26.60 10.16 0.28
CA PRO A 192 -25.63 10.72 -0.64
C PRO A 192 -25.54 9.91 -1.94
N PRO A 193 -25.22 10.54 -3.08
CA PRO A 193 -24.98 9.83 -4.33
C PRO A 193 -23.95 8.70 -4.19
N GLY A 194 -24.20 7.54 -4.80
CA GLY A 194 -23.31 6.37 -4.76
C GLY A 194 -23.30 5.62 -3.43
N MET A 195 -24.29 5.85 -2.57
CA MET A 195 -24.56 5.05 -1.39
C MET A 195 -25.93 4.36 -1.50
N PHE A 196 -26.06 3.22 -0.83
CA PHE A 196 -27.31 2.49 -0.71
C PHE A 196 -28.07 2.94 0.54
N ALA A 197 -29.33 3.29 0.39
CA ALA A 197 -30.19 3.64 1.53
C ALA A 197 -30.59 2.39 2.31
N VAL A 198 -30.40 2.42 3.63
CA VAL A 198 -30.87 1.37 4.54
C VAL A 198 -31.59 1.99 5.72
N GLU A 199 -32.74 1.45 6.10
CA GLU A 199 -33.46 1.88 7.29
C GLU A 199 -32.79 1.40 8.59
N PRO A 200 -32.84 2.16 9.69
CA PRO A 200 -32.47 1.63 11.00
C PRO A 200 -33.28 0.36 11.32
N GLY A 201 -32.61 -0.68 11.84
CA GLY A 201 -33.22 -2.00 12.02
C GLY A 201 -33.38 -2.83 10.74
N GLY A 202 -33.05 -2.25 9.59
CA GLY A 202 -33.00 -2.97 8.33
C GLY A 202 -31.75 -3.87 8.23
N ARG A 203 -31.66 -4.66 7.16
CA ARG A 203 -30.50 -5.53 6.93
C ARG A 203 -30.13 -5.59 5.46
N VAL A 204 -28.88 -5.90 5.20
CA VAL A 204 -28.38 -6.28 3.89
C VAL A 204 -28.00 -7.76 3.91
N GLU A 205 -28.43 -8.49 2.92
CA GLU A 205 -28.13 -9.88 2.69
C GLU A 205 -27.24 -10.01 1.48
N PHE A 206 -26.13 -10.76 1.61
CA PHE A 206 -25.24 -11.15 0.53
C PHE A 206 -25.35 -12.65 0.36
N ARG A 207 -25.72 -13.10 -0.84
CA ARG A 207 -25.72 -14.51 -1.18
C ARG A 207 -24.73 -14.76 -2.33
N GLY A 208 -23.74 -15.60 -2.11
CA GLY A 208 -22.68 -15.86 -3.09
C GLY A 208 -22.04 -17.23 -2.91
N GLN A 209 -21.05 -17.49 -3.74
CA GLN A 209 -20.23 -18.69 -3.66
C GLN A 209 -18.92 -18.36 -2.92
N TYR A 210 -18.36 -19.36 -2.21
CA TYR A 210 -17.03 -19.23 -1.64
C TYR A 210 -16.00 -19.02 -2.75
N HIS A 211 -15.24 -17.92 -2.64
CA HIS A 211 -14.20 -17.55 -3.60
C HIS A 211 -13.03 -18.53 -3.56
N ARG A 212 -12.50 -18.92 -4.72
CA ARG A 212 -11.29 -19.73 -4.81
C ARG A 212 -10.05 -18.84 -4.62
N ALA A 213 -9.71 -18.62 -3.37
CA ALA A 213 -8.62 -17.78 -2.91
C ALA A 213 -8.15 -18.26 -1.56
N ARG A 214 -6.96 -17.84 -1.14
CA ARG A 214 -6.43 -18.23 0.17
C ARG A 214 -7.12 -17.54 1.34
N TYR A 215 -7.83 -16.45 1.05
CA TYR A 215 -8.63 -15.73 2.06
C TYR A 215 -9.65 -14.83 1.38
N PHE A 216 -10.85 -14.75 1.95
CA PHE A 216 -11.76 -13.64 1.74
C PHE A 216 -12.54 -13.33 3.02
N ALA A 217 -12.98 -12.08 3.15
CA ALA A 217 -13.85 -11.67 4.25
C ALA A 217 -14.58 -10.37 3.94
N TYR A 218 -15.74 -10.20 4.56
CA TYR A 218 -16.44 -8.94 4.63
C TYR A 218 -15.92 -8.13 5.82
N HIS A 219 -15.49 -6.91 5.56
CA HIS A 219 -14.99 -5.96 6.54
C HIS A 219 -15.89 -4.73 6.56
N PRO A 220 -16.99 -4.74 7.32
CA PRO A 220 -17.76 -3.53 7.55
C PRO A 220 -16.98 -2.59 8.46
N ASN A 221 -16.94 -1.31 8.07
CA ASN A 221 -16.29 -0.25 8.83
C ASN A 221 -17.32 0.85 9.11
N ASP A 222 -17.22 1.45 10.28
CA ASP A 222 -18.03 2.63 10.62
C ASP A 222 -17.53 3.89 9.89
N GLU A 223 -18.16 5.03 10.13
CA GLU A 223 -17.81 6.30 9.51
C GLU A 223 -16.42 6.83 9.89
N ASP A 224 -15.86 6.37 11.01
CA ASP A 224 -14.50 6.67 11.44
C ASP A 224 -13.50 5.66 10.84
N LEU A 225 -13.98 4.77 9.94
CA LEU A 225 -13.25 3.72 9.25
C LEU A 225 -12.70 2.62 10.19
N ASN A 226 -13.23 2.52 11.39
CA ASN A 226 -12.90 1.44 12.29
C ASN A 226 -13.61 0.16 11.86
N ASN A 227 -12.87 -0.94 11.82
CA ASN A 227 -13.44 -2.23 11.51
C ASN A 227 -14.43 -2.66 12.61
N LEU A 228 -15.62 -3.03 12.19
CA LEU A 228 -16.64 -3.65 13.03
C LEU A 228 -16.42 -5.16 13.13
N LYS A 229 -17.46 -5.99 13.14
CA LYS A 229 -17.28 -7.44 13.15
C LYS A 229 -17.03 -7.96 11.73
N THR A 230 -15.82 -8.44 11.47
CA THR A 230 -15.43 -9.13 10.23
C THR A 230 -16.17 -10.47 10.09
N LEU A 231 -16.70 -10.75 8.90
CA LEU A 231 -17.25 -12.05 8.52
C LEU A 231 -16.22 -12.77 7.64
N ARG A 232 -15.49 -13.71 8.23
CA ARG A 232 -14.40 -14.45 7.59
C ARG A 232 -14.92 -15.66 6.85
N ASP A 233 -14.28 -16.01 5.76
CA ASP A 233 -14.53 -17.22 4.97
C ASP A 233 -14.71 -18.48 5.82
N ILE A 234 -13.75 -18.76 6.72
CA ILE A 234 -13.78 -19.94 7.58
C ILE A 234 -14.93 -19.94 8.59
N ASN A 235 -15.43 -18.74 8.95
CA ASN A 235 -16.50 -18.59 9.94
C ASN A 235 -17.90 -18.53 9.32
N LEU A 236 -17.97 -18.38 7.99
CA LEU A 236 -19.25 -18.39 7.30
C LEU A 236 -19.80 -19.82 7.26
N ASP A 237 -21.00 -20.02 7.79
CA ASP A 237 -21.71 -21.27 7.64
C ASP A 237 -22.26 -21.39 6.21
N PRO A 238 -22.11 -22.53 5.56
CA PRO A 238 -22.62 -22.74 4.22
C PRO A 238 -24.17 -22.82 4.22
N ASP A 239 -24.77 -22.44 3.10
CA ASP A 239 -26.18 -22.65 2.84
C ASP A 239 -26.51 -24.16 2.84
N GLU A 240 -27.75 -24.53 3.08
CA GLU A 240 -28.19 -25.91 3.09
C GLU A 240 -27.75 -26.67 1.83
N GLY A 241 -27.11 -27.83 2.01
CA GLY A 241 -26.57 -28.66 0.93
C GLY A 241 -25.29 -28.10 0.28
N SER A 242 -24.69 -27.08 0.86
CA SER A 242 -23.39 -26.50 0.46
C SER A 242 -22.30 -26.86 1.48
N VAL A 243 -21.05 -26.72 1.05
CA VAL A 243 -19.83 -27.01 1.84
C VAL A 243 -18.97 -25.77 1.90
N ASN A 244 -18.39 -25.49 3.07
CA ASN A 244 -17.38 -24.45 3.21
C ASN A 244 -15.98 -25.00 2.88
N PRO A 245 -15.36 -24.62 1.75
CA PRO A 245 -14.06 -25.16 1.32
C PRO A 245 -12.89 -24.70 2.19
N PHE A 246 -13.11 -23.73 3.08
CA PHE A 246 -12.11 -23.28 4.05
C PHE A 246 -12.09 -24.11 5.33
N ARG A 247 -13.09 -24.97 5.52
CA ARG A 247 -13.19 -25.89 6.67
C ARG A 247 -12.89 -27.32 6.29
N GLU A 248 -13.32 -27.74 5.11
CA GLU A 248 -13.18 -29.12 4.64
C GLU A 248 -13.02 -29.17 3.11
N LEU A 249 -12.39 -30.24 2.63
CA LEU A 249 -12.25 -30.49 1.20
C LEU A 249 -13.61 -30.82 0.59
N PRO A 250 -14.13 -29.99 -0.34
CA PRO A 250 -15.37 -30.32 -1.00
C PRO A 250 -15.21 -31.54 -1.93
N ALA A 251 -16.18 -32.44 -1.93
CA ALA A 251 -16.26 -33.48 -2.95
C ALA A 251 -16.47 -32.84 -4.33
N LYS A 252 -16.05 -33.55 -5.40
CA LYS A 252 -16.25 -33.04 -6.77
C LYS A 252 -17.73 -32.79 -7.04
N GLY A 253 -18.06 -31.55 -7.42
CA GLY A 253 -19.44 -31.15 -7.72
C GLY A 253 -20.27 -30.71 -6.52
N SER A 254 -19.66 -30.61 -5.32
CA SER A 254 -20.32 -30.00 -4.15
C SER A 254 -20.72 -28.56 -4.44
N LYS A 255 -21.89 -28.16 -3.94
CA LYS A 255 -22.28 -26.74 -3.89
C LYS A 255 -21.46 -26.04 -2.83
N ASN A 256 -21.22 -24.74 -3.01
CA ASN A 256 -20.39 -23.92 -2.14
C ASN A 256 -20.98 -22.51 -1.92
N TYR A 257 -22.28 -22.45 -1.70
CA TYR A 257 -22.97 -21.19 -1.44
C TYR A 257 -22.99 -20.85 0.06
N TYR A 258 -23.01 -19.56 0.34
CA TYR A 258 -23.24 -18.99 1.67
C TYR A 258 -24.15 -17.77 1.59
N THR A 259 -24.82 -17.47 2.70
CA THR A 259 -25.57 -16.25 2.89
C THR A 259 -25.04 -15.50 4.11
N ALA A 260 -24.64 -14.23 3.92
CA ALA A 260 -24.10 -13.37 4.97
C ALA A 260 -24.96 -12.13 5.15
N HIS A 261 -24.97 -11.54 6.35
CA HIS A 261 -25.83 -10.42 6.70
C HIS A 261 -25.08 -9.28 7.37
N LEU A 262 -25.41 -8.04 6.98
CA LEU A 262 -25.16 -6.84 7.77
C LEU A 262 -26.50 -6.36 8.35
N VAL A 263 -26.60 -6.29 9.66
CA VAL A 263 -27.82 -5.84 10.37
C VAL A 263 -27.57 -4.46 10.95
N PHE A 264 -28.38 -3.48 10.56
CA PHE A 264 -28.24 -2.08 10.94
C PHE A 264 -28.93 -1.81 12.27
N ASP A 265 -28.61 -2.64 13.24
CA ASP A 265 -29.05 -2.56 14.63
C ASP A 265 -27.88 -2.92 15.57
N ARG A 266 -28.08 -2.74 16.86
CA ARG A 266 -27.12 -3.19 17.88
C ARG A 266 -27.12 -4.71 18.00
N PRO A 267 -25.95 -5.31 18.34
CA PRO A 267 -25.89 -6.74 18.52
C PRO A 267 -26.81 -7.21 19.67
N PRO A 268 -27.60 -8.26 19.45
CA PRO A 268 -28.38 -8.90 20.53
C PRO A 268 -27.45 -9.73 21.44
N ALA A 269 -27.99 -10.20 22.56
CA ALA A 269 -27.25 -11.05 23.48
C ALA A 269 -26.75 -12.37 22.84
N VAL A 270 -27.52 -12.92 21.87
CA VAL A 270 -27.16 -14.08 21.09
C VAL A 270 -27.03 -13.66 19.63
N LEU A 271 -25.80 -13.79 19.11
CA LEU A 271 -25.49 -13.38 17.74
C LEU A 271 -26.01 -14.42 16.74
N ALA A 272 -26.65 -13.98 15.69
CA ALA A 272 -27.00 -14.84 14.56
C ALA A 272 -25.73 -15.30 13.80
N PRO A 273 -25.70 -16.52 13.23
CA PRO A 273 -24.60 -16.94 12.35
C PRO A 273 -24.52 -16.04 11.12
N ASN A 274 -23.34 -16.00 10.49
CA ASN A 274 -23.08 -15.21 9.28
C ASN A 274 -23.48 -13.74 9.36
N THR A 275 -23.54 -13.15 10.57
CA THR A 275 -24.11 -11.81 10.77
C THR A 275 -23.11 -10.87 11.44
N SER A 276 -22.96 -9.68 10.86
CA SER A 276 -22.32 -8.52 11.46
C SER A 276 -23.36 -7.47 11.80
N TYR A 277 -23.40 -7.02 13.05
CA TYR A 277 -24.27 -5.96 13.53
C TYR A 277 -23.54 -4.63 13.42
N VAL A 278 -24.07 -3.71 12.62
CA VAL A 278 -23.40 -2.48 12.20
C VAL A 278 -24.16 -1.20 12.57
N GLY A 279 -25.19 -1.30 13.41
CA GLY A 279 -26.00 -0.15 13.86
C GLY A 279 -25.33 0.73 14.91
N ALA A 280 -24.21 0.28 15.48
CA ALA A 280 -23.38 1.06 16.39
C ALA A 280 -21.95 1.14 15.89
N ARG A 281 -21.26 2.26 16.18
CA ARG A 281 -19.83 2.43 15.92
C ARG A 281 -19.00 1.44 16.75
N LYS A 282 -17.71 1.40 16.48
CA LYS A 282 -16.75 0.53 17.19
C LYS A 282 -16.79 0.71 18.71
N ASP A 283 -17.09 1.92 19.19
CA ASP A 283 -17.24 2.22 20.62
C ASP A 283 -18.46 1.55 21.29
N GLY A 284 -19.37 1.01 20.48
CA GLY A 284 -20.62 0.40 20.94
C GLY A 284 -21.67 1.39 21.50
N ILE A 285 -21.35 2.67 21.57
CA ILE A 285 -22.16 3.74 22.19
C ILE A 285 -22.88 4.57 21.14
N LYS A 286 -22.12 5.13 20.21
CA LYS A 286 -22.65 6.01 19.17
C LYS A 286 -23.31 5.17 18.08
N LYS A 287 -24.40 5.72 17.54
CA LYS A 287 -25.06 5.14 16.37
C LYS A 287 -24.21 5.37 15.13
N THR A 288 -24.16 4.38 14.26
CA THR A 288 -23.57 4.50 12.93
C THR A 288 -24.46 5.34 12.02
N THR A 289 -23.87 6.25 11.25
CA THR A 289 -24.56 7.05 10.22
C THR A 289 -24.41 6.42 8.83
N TRP A 290 -23.29 5.81 8.56
CA TRP A 290 -23.03 5.04 7.36
C TRP A 290 -21.97 3.95 7.60
N VAL A 291 -22.00 2.95 6.75
CA VAL A 291 -21.10 1.79 6.82
C VAL A 291 -20.41 1.63 5.49
N TRP A 292 -19.08 1.44 5.54
CA TRP A 292 -18.30 1.03 4.39
C TRP A 292 -17.98 -0.46 4.50
N ASN A 293 -18.69 -1.28 3.73
CA ASN A 293 -18.44 -2.70 3.68
C ASN A 293 -17.43 -3.02 2.57
N MET A 294 -16.38 -3.72 2.91
CA MET A 294 -15.37 -4.19 1.95
C MET A 294 -15.37 -5.72 1.94
N LEU A 295 -15.57 -6.29 0.76
CA LEU A 295 -15.22 -7.67 0.50
C LEU A 295 -13.74 -7.69 0.07
N ARG A 296 -12.89 -8.22 0.93
CA ARG A 296 -11.45 -8.38 0.67
C ARG A 296 -11.17 -9.80 0.23
N LEU A 297 -10.42 -9.95 -0.85
CA LEU A 297 -10.00 -11.24 -1.39
C LEU A 297 -8.49 -11.23 -1.61
N TYR A 298 -7.80 -12.25 -1.11
CA TYR A 298 -6.34 -12.33 -1.20
C TYR A 298 -5.89 -13.65 -1.81
N ALA A 299 -4.88 -13.57 -2.66
CA ALA A 299 -4.22 -14.69 -3.30
C ALA A 299 -5.21 -15.66 -3.98
N SER A 300 -5.87 -15.16 -5.01
CA SER A 300 -6.74 -15.96 -5.85
C SER A 300 -6.00 -17.16 -6.47
N ASP A 301 -6.65 -18.30 -6.51
CA ASP A 301 -6.13 -19.51 -7.17
C ASP A 301 -6.01 -19.34 -8.71
N LEU A 302 -6.69 -18.32 -9.27
CA LEU A 302 -6.60 -17.98 -10.68
C LEU A 302 -5.38 -17.13 -11.06
N GLY A 303 -4.48 -16.89 -10.11
CA GLY A 303 -3.27 -16.10 -10.31
C GLY A 303 -3.40 -14.66 -9.86
N ASN A 304 -2.37 -13.86 -10.19
CA ASN A 304 -2.32 -12.45 -9.85
C ASN A 304 -3.21 -11.64 -10.80
N GLY A 305 -3.73 -10.55 -10.31
CA GLY A 305 -4.58 -9.64 -11.08
C GLY A 305 -6.00 -9.50 -10.53
N PRO A 306 -6.79 -8.60 -11.10
CA PRO A 306 -8.15 -8.36 -10.65
C PRO A 306 -9.05 -9.53 -11.01
N ASN A 307 -9.45 -10.32 -10.01
CA ASN A 307 -10.42 -11.41 -10.18
C ASN A 307 -11.11 -11.69 -8.85
N THR A 308 -12.20 -12.44 -8.91
CA THR A 308 -13.02 -12.82 -7.76
C THR A 308 -12.84 -14.29 -7.36
N GLY A 309 -11.71 -14.90 -7.71
CA GLY A 309 -11.49 -16.32 -7.44
C GLY A 309 -12.41 -17.23 -8.27
N GLY A 310 -12.82 -16.80 -9.47
CA GLY A 310 -13.57 -17.59 -10.44
C GLY A 310 -15.03 -17.83 -10.10
N VAL A 311 -15.60 -16.99 -9.25
CA VAL A 311 -17.05 -16.96 -8.94
C VAL A 311 -17.55 -15.51 -9.05
N PRO A 312 -18.83 -15.26 -9.34
CA PRO A 312 -19.37 -13.91 -9.40
C PRO A 312 -19.32 -13.21 -8.04
N LEU A 313 -19.39 -11.88 -8.06
CA LEU A 313 -19.68 -11.11 -6.85
C LEU A 313 -21.07 -11.47 -6.33
N PRO A 314 -21.26 -11.55 -5.00
CA PRO A 314 -22.51 -11.96 -4.39
C PRO A 314 -23.70 -11.09 -4.80
N ALA A 315 -24.85 -11.71 -4.96
CA ALA A 315 -26.12 -11.02 -5.03
C ALA A 315 -26.38 -10.26 -3.72
N MET A 316 -27.05 -9.11 -3.82
CA MET A 316 -27.35 -8.27 -2.65
C MET A 316 -28.83 -7.96 -2.59
N LYS A 317 -29.44 -8.13 -1.42
CA LYS A 317 -30.79 -7.65 -1.10
C LYS A 317 -30.76 -6.74 0.11
N ILE A 318 -31.48 -5.64 0.03
CA ILE A 318 -31.67 -4.71 1.14
C ILE A 318 -33.10 -4.84 1.63
N TYR A 319 -33.23 -5.02 2.92
CA TYR A 319 -34.53 -5.18 3.61
C TYR A 319 -34.75 -4.00 4.56
N ASN A 320 -36.00 -3.53 4.63
CA ASN A 320 -36.41 -2.58 5.65
C ASN A 320 -36.55 -3.26 7.04
N ALA A 321 -36.88 -2.48 8.06
CA ALA A 321 -37.05 -3.00 9.42
C ALA A 321 -38.21 -4.00 9.56
N LYS A 322 -39.18 -4.03 8.61
CA LYS A 322 -40.29 -4.98 8.58
C LYS A 322 -39.93 -6.29 7.86
N GLY A 323 -38.73 -6.39 7.28
CA GLY A 323 -38.28 -7.54 6.53
C GLY A 323 -38.72 -7.58 5.06
N GLU A 324 -39.24 -6.45 4.54
CA GLU A 324 -39.61 -6.32 3.12
C GLU A 324 -38.39 -5.93 2.29
N VAL A 325 -38.19 -6.53 1.11
CA VAL A 325 -37.13 -6.19 0.18
C VAL A 325 -37.38 -4.83 -0.44
N THR A 326 -36.46 -3.89 -0.23
CA THR A 326 -36.51 -2.55 -0.81
C THR A 326 -35.64 -2.40 -2.05
N GLN A 327 -34.56 -3.15 -2.12
CA GLN A 327 -33.62 -3.15 -3.25
C GLN A 327 -33.08 -4.57 -3.47
N HIS A 328 -32.84 -4.92 -4.74
CA HIS A 328 -32.29 -6.22 -5.12
C HIS A 328 -31.30 -6.04 -6.27
N TYR A 329 -30.17 -6.71 -6.17
CA TYR A 329 -29.10 -6.74 -7.15
C TYR A 329 -28.64 -8.19 -7.33
N ASP A 330 -28.62 -8.64 -8.56
CA ASP A 330 -28.19 -10.02 -8.90
C ASP A 330 -26.67 -10.19 -8.74
N GLU A 331 -26.23 -11.45 -8.70
CA GLU A 331 -24.82 -11.78 -8.85
C GLU A 331 -24.27 -11.13 -10.11
N CYS A 332 -23.04 -10.64 -10.07
CA CYS A 332 -22.43 -10.03 -11.23
C CYS A 332 -21.02 -10.56 -11.48
N GLU A 333 -20.71 -10.77 -12.77
CA GLU A 333 -19.36 -11.09 -13.16
C GLU A 333 -18.43 -9.91 -12.85
N PRO A 334 -17.25 -10.22 -12.30
CA PRO A 334 -16.25 -9.21 -12.02
C PRO A 334 -15.74 -8.59 -13.31
N PHE A 335 -15.09 -7.46 -13.15
CA PHE A 335 -14.52 -6.67 -14.21
C PHE A 335 -13.66 -7.46 -15.18
N ASP A 336 -13.66 -6.97 -16.42
CA ASP A 336 -12.72 -7.34 -17.45
C ASP A 336 -11.26 -7.18 -16.94
N PRO A 337 -10.51 -8.27 -16.78
CA PRO A 337 -9.12 -8.23 -16.32
C PRO A 337 -8.18 -7.50 -17.31
N GLY A 338 -8.62 -7.24 -18.54
CA GLY A 338 -7.86 -6.47 -19.53
C GLY A 338 -7.77 -4.98 -19.27
N GLN A 339 -8.40 -4.49 -18.20
CA GLN A 339 -8.27 -3.08 -17.83
C GLN A 339 -7.13 -2.90 -16.84
N GLU A 340 -5.98 -2.51 -17.35
CA GLU A 340 -4.86 -2.07 -16.54
C GLU A 340 -5.34 -1.04 -15.50
N HIS A 341 -5.24 -1.40 -14.24
CA HIS A 341 -5.17 -0.41 -13.18
C HIS A 341 -3.87 0.33 -13.40
N LYS A 342 -3.93 1.49 -14.06
CA LYS A 342 -2.78 2.36 -14.17
C LYS A 342 -2.37 2.69 -12.75
N LYS A 343 -1.20 2.21 -12.34
CA LYS A 343 -0.58 2.57 -11.07
C LYS A 343 -0.40 4.09 -11.10
N THR A 344 -1.27 4.80 -10.45
CA THR A 344 -1.05 6.21 -10.16
C THR A 344 -0.12 6.24 -8.97
N ASP A 345 1.18 6.31 -9.25
CA ASP A 345 2.14 6.69 -8.22
C ASP A 345 1.80 8.13 -7.84
N LEU A 346 1.15 8.28 -6.71
CA LEU A 346 1.03 9.59 -6.09
C LEU A 346 2.40 10.02 -5.65
N LEU A 347 2.91 10.99 -6.34
CA LEU A 347 4.18 11.60 -6.04
C LEU A 347 3.96 12.66 -4.98
N PHE A 348 3.77 12.22 -3.75
CA PHE A 348 4.23 13.06 -2.68
C PHE A 348 5.75 13.17 -2.80
N PRO A 349 6.30 14.40 -2.68
CA PRO A 349 7.72 14.51 -2.45
C PRO A 349 8.07 13.49 -1.37
N SER A 350 8.97 12.59 -1.67
CA SER A 350 9.51 11.71 -0.66
C SER A 350 10.33 12.59 0.27
N LEU A 351 9.66 13.25 1.21
CA LEU A 351 10.35 13.88 2.31
C LEU A 351 11.15 12.78 3.00
N PRO A 352 12.43 13.00 3.33
CA PRO A 352 13.19 11.95 3.99
C PRO A 352 12.53 11.59 5.31
N ILE A 353 12.57 10.31 5.63
CA ILE A 353 12.22 9.87 6.98
C ILE A 353 13.19 10.51 7.99
N ALA A 354 12.69 10.73 9.20
CA ALA A 354 13.49 11.25 10.29
C ALA A 354 14.76 10.41 10.51
N ASP A 355 15.87 11.05 10.85
CA ASP A 355 17.18 10.40 10.96
C ASP A 355 17.19 9.21 11.93
N HIS A 356 16.42 9.26 13.02
CA HIS A 356 16.30 8.16 13.98
C HIS A 356 15.62 6.91 13.38
N ARG A 357 14.93 7.04 12.25
CA ARG A 357 14.32 5.94 11.50
C ARG A 357 15.14 5.52 10.28
N ALA A 358 15.94 6.45 9.74
CA ALA A 358 16.88 6.17 8.66
C ALA A 358 18.16 5.55 9.22
N VAL A 359 18.06 4.46 9.96
CA VAL A 359 19.19 3.76 10.59
C VAL A 359 19.58 2.50 9.81
N ASN A 360 20.78 2.02 10.04
CA ASN A 360 21.23 0.74 9.51
C ASN A 360 21.94 -0.06 10.62
N PRO A 361 21.45 -1.24 11.00
CA PRO A 361 20.29 -1.97 10.45
C PRO A 361 18.95 -1.26 10.71
N PRO A 362 18.01 -1.31 9.75
CA PRO A 362 16.67 -0.76 9.96
C PRO A 362 15.91 -1.53 11.04
N ALA A 363 15.24 -0.79 11.92
CA ALA A 363 14.41 -1.40 12.97
C ALA A 363 13.04 -1.80 12.43
N TRP A 364 12.55 -2.95 12.83
CA TRP A 364 11.18 -3.37 12.58
C TRP A 364 10.27 -2.90 13.72
N SER A 365 9.03 -2.58 13.37
CA SER A 365 7.96 -2.24 14.32
C SER A 365 6.65 -2.88 13.89
N THR A 366 5.76 -3.10 14.83
CA THR A 366 4.37 -3.44 14.50
C THR A 366 3.64 -2.17 14.14
N SER A 367 2.98 -2.15 12.98
CA SER A 367 2.18 -0.99 12.56
C SER A 367 0.72 -1.12 12.94
N SER A 368 0.24 -2.32 13.21
CA SER A 368 -1.07 -2.61 13.78
C SER A 368 -1.05 -3.94 14.50
N ASN A 369 -1.89 -4.10 15.51
CA ASN A 369 -2.08 -5.36 16.20
C ASN A 369 -3.40 -6.00 15.79
N PHE A 370 -3.49 -7.32 15.84
CA PHE A 370 -4.78 -7.99 15.87
C PHE A 370 -5.62 -7.35 16.98
N ASP A 371 -6.83 -6.95 16.65
CA ASP A 371 -7.78 -6.34 17.59
C ASP A 371 -7.46 -4.90 18.05
N SER A 372 -6.53 -4.18 17.38
CA SER A 372 -6.33 -2.76 17.68
C SER A 372 -7.57 -1.94 17.28
N PRO A 373 -8.16 -1.17 18.20
CA PRO A 373 -9.31 -0.34 17.88
C PRO A 373 -8.97 0.94 17.09
N SER A 374 -7.67 1.24 16.91
CA SER A 374 -7.22 2.51 16.34
C SER A 374 -6.79 2.43 14.88
N ASP A 375 -6.85 1.26 14.24
CA ASP A 375 -6.29 1.08 12.90
C ASP A 375 -7.37 1.31 11.83
N THR A 376 -7.37 2.52 11.30
CA THR A 376 -8.20 2.92 10.18
C THR A 376 -8.05 1.96 8.99
N LEU A 377 -9.15 1.32 8.59
CA LEU A 377 -9.22 0.34 7.50
C LEU A 377 -8.29 -0.88 7.67
N ALA A 378 -7.77 -1.15 8.86
CA ALA A 378 -6.97 -2.33 9.10
C ALA A 378 -7.77 -3.61 8.83
N ASN A 379 -7.07 -4.64 8.39
CA ASN A 379 -7.65 -5.97 8.36
C ASN A 379 -7.42 -6.63 9.72
N ALA A 380 -8.48 -6.89 10.46
CA ALA A 380 -8.41 -7.52 11.79
C ALA A 380 -7.74 -8.91 11.80
N ASP A 381 -7.58 -9.52 10.62
CA ASP A 381 -6.96 -10.84 10.45
C ASP A 381 -5.49 -10.76 10.04
N VAL A 382 -4.92 -9.56 9.94
CA VAL A 382 -3.54 -9.34 9.50
C VAL A 382 -2.71 -8.76 10.63
N GLN A 383 -1.55 -9.38 10.88
CA GLN A 383 -0.47 -8.73 11.61
C GLN A 383 0.44 -8.03 10.61
N TYR A 384 0.68 -6.75 10.84
CA TYR A 384 1.58 -5.94 10.02
C TYR A 384 2.86 -5.66 10.79
N LEU A 385 3.99 -5.93 10.14
CA LEU A 385 5.30 -5.47 10.56
C LEU A 385 5.83 -4.53 9.49
N ALA A 386 6.43 -3.44 9.90
CA ALA A 386 7.01 -2.48 8.97
C ALA A 386 8.42 -2.11 9.38
N THR A 387 9.26 -1.86 8.40
CA THR A 387 10.57 -1.24 8.57
C THR A 387 10.77 -0.14 7.54
N PHE A 388 11.52 0.88 7.93
CA PHE A 388 11.88 1.97 7.04
C PHE A 388 13.35 1.81 6.64
N PHE A 389 13.68 2.21 5.43
CA PHE A 389 15.02 2.09 4.89
C PHE A 389 15.35 3.29 3.99
N SER A 390 16.64 3.55 3.81
CA SER A 390 17.11 4.73 3.09
C SER A 390 18.32 4.43 2.22
N LYS A 391 18.36 5.02 1.02
CA LYS A 391 19.52 5.00 0.12
C LYS A 391 20.74 5.72 0.69
N ARG A 392 20.59 6.46 1.79
CA ARG A 392 21.72 7.06 2.52
C ARG A 392 22.72 6.02 3.03
N HIS A 393 22.27 4.78 3.23
CA HIS A 393 23.07 3.69 3.77
C HIS A 393 23.49 2.63 2.75
N GLY A 394 22.91 2.68 1.54
CA GLY A 394 23.20 1.74 0.47
C GLY A 394 22.11 1.73 -0.58
N ASN A 395 22.43 1.26 -1.78
CA ASN A 395 21.50 1.24 -2.89
C ASN A 395 20.61 -0.02 -2.97
N ILE A 396 20.86 -0.98 -2.07
CA ILE A 396 19.99 -2.15 -1.88
C ILE A 396 19.70 -2.38 -0.40
N LEU A 397 18.54 -2.96 -0.10
CA LEU A 397 18.22 -3.52 1.21
C LEU A 397 18.21 -5.05 1.09
N VAL A 398 18.93 -5.71 1.99
CA VAL A 398 18.96 -7.18 2.11
C VAL A 398 18.15 -7.58 3.31
N VAL A 399 17.09 -8.36 3.11
CA VAL A 399 16.22 -8.86 4.17
C VAL A 399 16.32 -10.38 4.22
N ARG A 400 16.49 -10.94 5.41
CA ARG A 400 16.56 -12.40 5.59
C ARG A 400 15.76 -12.84 6.82
N ALA A 401 15.01 -13.93 6.65
CA ALA A 401 14.33 -14.63 7.75
C ALA A 401 13.99 -16.06 7.33
N LYS A 402 13.68 -16.88 8.32
CA LYS A 402 13.10 -18.20 8.07
C LYS A 402 11.66 -18.03 7.57
N THR A 403 11.30 -18.79 6.53
CA THR A 403 9.96 -18.70 5.95
C THR A 403 8.91 -19.28 6.90
N LEU A 404 7.72 -18.66 6.92
CA LEU A 404 6.53 -19.24 7.53
C LEU A 404 5.94 -20.29 6.60
N THR A 405 5.36 -21.33 7.16
CA THR A 405 4.68 -22.36 6.37
C THR A 405 3.26 -21.92 6.02
N THR A 406 2.88 -22.11 4.77
CA THR A 406 1.58 -21.73 4.21
C THR A 406 1.03 -22.84 3.32
N ALA A 407 -0.29 -22.90 3.14
CA ALA A 407 -0.91 -23.82 2.18
C ALA A 407 -0.81 -23.24 0.75
N ASN A 408 -0.43 -24.05 -0.22
CA ASN A 408 -0.38 -23.65 -1.63
C ASN A 408 -1.63 -24.09 -2.40
N SER A 409 -2.71 -23.33 -2.26
CA SER A 409 -3.97 -23.63 -2.95
C SER A 409 -3.86 -23.57 -4.48
N ARG A 410 -2.96 -22.76 -5.03
CA ARG A 410 -2.67 -22.72 -6.48
C ARG A 410 -2.07 -24.03 -6.99
N ALA A 411 -1.32 -24.74 -6.14
CA ALA A 411 -0.81 -26.08 -6.42
C ALA A 411 -1.80 -27.20 -6.01
N GLY A 412 -3.00 -26.85 -5.57
CA GLY A 412 -4.03 -27.81 -5.18
C GLY A 412 -3.96 -28.28 -3.72
N GLU A 413 -3.09 -27.67 -2.88
CA GLU A 413 -3.08 -27.96 -1.45
C GLU A 413 -4.30 -27.33 -0.78
N PRO A 414 -5.06 -28.06 0.06
CA PRO A 414 -6.21 -27.51 0.76
C PRO A 414 -5.81 -26.37 1.70
N ILE A 415 -6.61 -25.31 1.72
CA ILE A 415 -6.38 -24.16 2.62
C ILE A 415 -6.47 -24.60 4.08
N SER A 416 -7.31 -25.59 4.37
CA SER A 416 -7.50 -26.18 5.70
C SER A 416 -6.39 -27.16 6.12
N THR A 417 -5.27 -27.23 5.37
CA THR A 417 -4.15 -28.12 5.73
C THR A 417 -3.63 -27.79 7.13
N PRO A 418 -3.68 -28.75 8.07
CA PRO A 418 -3.23 -28.50 9.44
C PRO A 418 -1.73 -28.26 9.54
N GLY A 419 -1.30 -27.56 10.60
CA GLY A 419 0.12 -27.40 10.94
C GLY A 419 0.84 -26.30 10.16
N LYS A 420 0.11 -25.47 9.42
CA LYS A 420 0.66 -24.26 8.81
C LYS A 420 0.74 -23.12 9.83
N ASP A 421 1.70 -22.23 9.65
CA ASP A 421 1.88 -21.09 10.56
C ASP A 421 0.88 -19.98 10.28
N VAL A 422 0.65 -19.71 9.00
CA VAL A 422 -0.26 -18.67 8.52
C VAL A 422 -0.97 -19.12 7.25
N ARG A 423 -2.06 -18.45 6.93
CA ARG A 423 -2.77 -18.70 5.68
C ARG A 423 -2.01 -18.19 4.46
N LEU A 424 -1.43 -17.01 4.58
CA LEU A 424 -0.48 -16.43 3.63
C LEU A 424 0.33 -15.33 4.29
N PHE A 425 1.45 -14.97 3.69
CA PHE A 425 2.13 -13.72 3.99
C PHE A 425 2.60 -13.01 2.72
N THR A 426 2.82 -11.71 2.83
CA THR A 426 3.33 -10.89 1.74
C THR A 426 4.40 -9.91 2.24
N LEU A 427 5.34 -9.58 1.36
CA LEU A 427 6.34 -8.54 1.56
C LEU A 427 6.11 -7.48 0.49
N CYS A 428 5.80 -6.26 0.90
CA CYS A 428 5.47 -5.17 -0.01
C CYS A 428 6.29 -3.93 0.27
N THR A 429 6.84 -3.33 -0.78
CA THR A 429 7.44 -2.00 -0.72
C THR A 429 6.38 -0.92 -0.92
N TYR A 430 6.54 0.18 -0.21
CA TYR A 430 5.60 1.30 -0.23
C TYR A 430 6.30 2.63 -0.42
N ASN A 431 5.61 3.52 -1.13
CA ASN A 431 5.84 4.94 -0.96
C ASN A 431 5.30 5.34 0.42
N ILE A 432 6.17 5.82 1.28
CA ILE A 432 5.85 6.17 2.67
C ILE A 432 4.73 7.23 2.74
N TRP A 433 4.72 8.17 1.80
CA TRP A 433 3.85 9.35 1.83
C TRP A 433 2.45 9.10 1.28
N SER A 434 2.36 8.31 0.22
CA SER A 434 1.07 7.99 -0.39
C SER A 434 0.45 6.71 0.18
N GLY A 435 1.21 5.91 0.92
CA GLY A 435 0.80 4.57 1.30
C GLY A 435 0.61 3.62 0.11
N SER A 436 1.12 4.00 -1.07
CA SER A 436 0.99 3.18 -2.28
C SER A 436 1.96 2.02 -2.26
N ALA A 437 1.45 0.81 -2.48
CA ALA A 437 2.31 -0.34 -2.72
C ALA A 437 3.03 -0.19 -4.06
N ARG A 438 4.35 -0.33 -4.05
CA ARG A 438 5.16 -0.31 -5.26
C ARG A 438 5.28 -1.70 -5.88
N HIS A 439 5.68 -2.66 -5.06
CA HIS A 439 5.82 -4.05 -5.45
C HIS A 439 5.47 -4.94 -4.26
N CYS A 440 4.72 -6.00 -4.50
CA CYS A 440 4.39 -7.00 -3.49
C CYS A 440 4.83 -8.39 -3.95
N MET A 441 5.38 -9.14 -3.01
CA MET A 441 5.76 -10.53 -3.20
C MET A 441 4.90 -11.42 -2.31
N LEU A 442 4.29 -12.45 -2.88
CA LEU A 442 3.59 -13.48 -2.13
C LEU A 442 4.58 -14.54 -1.63
N ASP A 443 4.28 -15.17 -0.52
CA ASP A 443 5.07 -16.25 0.09
C ASP A 443 5.55 -17.31 -0.90
N HIS A 444 4.67 -17.76 -1.83
CA HIS A 444 5.00 -18.78 -2.82
C HIS A 444 5.89 -18.28 -3.97
N ASP A 445 6.04 -16.97 -4.12
CA ASP A 445 6.92 -16.36 -5.12
C ASP A 445 8.34 -16.14 -4.56
N LEU A 446 8.53 -16.34 -3.25
CA LEU A 446 9.83 -16.26 -2.61
C LEU A 446 10.69 -17.50 -2.90
N ARG A 447 11.95 -17.26 -3.23
CA ARG A 447 12.94 -18.33 -3.26
C ARG A 447 13.41 -18.63 -1.84
N VAL A 448 13.38 -19.90 -1.48
CA VAL A 448 13.77 -20.38 -0.16
C VAL A 448 14.97 -21.30 -0.34
N ASP A 449 16.00 -21.10 0.47
CA ASP A 449 17.22 -21.94 0.45
C ASP A 449 17.01 -23.28 1.17
N GLY A 450 18.05 -24.13 1.15
CA GLY A 450 18.03 -25.45 1.78
C GLY A 450 17.84 -25.42 3.31
N GLY A 451 18.06 -24.28 3.97
CA GLY A 451 17.84 -24.07 5.40
C GLY A 451 16.44 -23.57 5.74
N GLY A 452 15.60 -23.33 4.74
CA GLY A 452 14.25 -22.80 4.94
C GLY A 452 14.21 -21.27 5.10
N PHE A 453 15.26 -20.56 4.67
CA PHE A 453 15.34 -19.11 4.73
C PHE A 453 15.08 -18.48 3.37
N TYR A 454 14.35 -17.37 3.35
CA TYR A 454 14.31 -16.49 2.19
C TYR A 454 15.33 -15.36 2.31
N THR A 455 15.85 -14.93 1.18
CA THR A 455 16.61 -13.68 1.05
C THR A 455 15.86 -12.78 0.08
N LEU A 456 15.43 -11.61 0.55
CA LEU A 456 14.75 -10.61 -0.27
C LEU A 456 15.69 -9.44 -0.50
N ILE A 457 15.84 -9.05 -1.76
CA ILE A 457 16.58 -7.86 -2.18
C ILE A 457 15.57 -6.80 -2.60
N VAL A 458 15.68 -5.63 -1.99
CA VAL A 458 14.87 -4.45 -2.33
C VAL A 458 15.80 -3.42 -2.94
N SER A 459 15.56 -3.02 -4.19
CA SER A 459 16.34 -2.01 -4.89
C SER A 459 15.56 -1.39 -6.04
N GLU A 460 16.05 -0.30 -6.62
CA GLU A 460 15.64 0.07 -7.99
C GLU A 460 16.09 -1.00 -8.99
N GLU A 461 15.45 -1.06 -10.16
CA GLU A 461 15.84 -2.00 -11.23
C GLU A 461 17.29 -1.80 -11.66
N ALA A 462 17.78 -0.55 -11.68
CA ALA A 462 19.17 -0.23 -12.03
C ALA A 462 20.19 -0.81 -11.04
N ASP A 463 19.79 -1.00 -9.80
CA ASP A 463 20.63 -1.53 -8.71
C ASP A 463 20.33 -3.01 -8.40
N ARG A 464 19.50 -3.66 -9.21
CA ARG A 464 19.18 -5.07 -9.05
C ARG A 464 20.42 -5.93 -9.26
N PRO A 465 20.79 -6.81 -8.31
CA PRO A 465 21.91 -7.72 -8.47
C PRO A 465 21.68 -8.75 -9.58
N ASP A 466 22.75 -9.09 -10.32
CA ASP A 466 22.67 -10.04 -11.42
C ASP A 466 22.68 -11.51 -10.95
N ASN A 467 23.26 -11.78 -9.77
CA ASN A 467 23.47 -13.13 -9.24
C ASN A 467 22.34 -13.67 -8.35
N LEU A 468 21.13 -13.08 -8.39
CA LEU A 468 20.02 -13.46 -7.52
C LEU A 468 19.64 -14.93 -7.60
N ALA A 469 19.74 -15.54 -8.79
CA ALA A 469 19.42 -16.96 -8.97
C ALA A 469 20.43 -17.87 -8.27
N ASP A 470 21.71 -17.50 -8.30
CA ASP A 470 22.82 -18.29 -7.76
C ASP A 470 22.79 -18.34 -6.23
N VAL A 471 22.22 -17.30 -5.60
CA VAL A 471 22.15 -17.14 -4.14
C VAL A 471 20.73 -17.35 -3.59
N ALA A 472 19.84 -17.93 -4.37
CA ALA A 472 18.43 -18.17 -4.01
C ALA A 472 17.71 -16.92 -3.45
N ALA A 473 18.06 -15.73 -3.97
CA ALA A 473 17.43 -14.48 -3.55
C ALA A 473 16.26 -14.11 -4.47
N THR A 474 15.30 -13.41 -3.90
CA THR A 474 14.15 -12.82 -4.60
C THR A 474 14.29 -11.31 -4.60
N TRP A 475 13.85 -10.64 -5.67
CA TRP A 475 13.93 -9.19 -5.81
C TRP A 475 12.55 -8.56 -5.85
N ILE A 476 12.44 -7.39 -5.21
CA ILE A 476 11.30 -6.48 -5.35
C ILE A 476 11.77 -5.04 -5.57
N ASP A 477 10.96 -4.29 -6.31
CA ASP A 477 11.27 -2.90 -6.66
C ASP A 477 11.13 -1.97 -5.45
N TRP A 478 12.17 -1.20 -5.18
CA TRP A 478 12.16 -0.12 -4.18
C TRP A 478 11.31 1.08 -4.63
N GLY A 479 11.31 1.34 -5.93
CA GLY A 479 10.83 2.58 -6.49
C GLY A 479 11.89 3.69 -6.48
N PRO A 480 11.57 4.86 -7.09
CA PRO A 480 12.52 5.94 -7.32
C PRO A 480 12.76 6.84 -6.08
N TYR A 481 12.40 6.38 -4.90
CA TYR A 481 12.40 7.18 -3.67
C TYR A 481 13.75 7.09 -2.95
N LEU A 482 14.12 8.17 -2.22
CA LEU A 482 15.29 8.15 -1.32
C LEU A 482 15.06 7.17 -0.17
N ASP A 483 13.87 7.21 0.42
CA ASP A 483 13.45 6.39 1.53
C ASP A 483 12.27 5.52 1.14
N GLY A 484 12.17 4.34 1.71
CA GLY A 484 11.10 3.39 1.47
C GLY A 484 10.60 2.74 2.75
N GLN A 485 9.44 2.12 2.65
CA GLN A 485 8.89 1.26 3.69
C GLN A 485 8.73 -0.14 3.13
N LEU A 486 9.18 -1.14 3.89
CA LEU A 486 8.88 -2.55 3.64
C LEU A 486 7.88 -3.01 4.68
N THR A 487 6.75 -3.52 4.23
CA THR A 487 5.71 -4.08 5.09
C THR A 487 5.65 -5.59 4.89
N TYR A 488 5.76 -6.31 6.00
CA TYR A 488 5.52 -7.74 6.08
C TYR A 488 4.12 -7.96 6.66
N ARG A 489 3.25 -8.60 5.88
CA ARG A 489 1.88 -8.91 6.27
C ARG A 489 1.73 -10.40 6.45
N MET A 490 1.28 -10.79 7.62
CA MET A 490 0.99 -12.19 7.96
C MET A 490 -0.51 -12.29 8.20
N LEU A 491 -1.19 -13.04 7.36
CA LEU A 491 -2.64 -13.09 7.35
C LEU A 491 -3.13 -14.40 7.95
N TYR A 492 -4.05 -14.26 8.88
CA TYR A 492 -4.74 -15.32 9.60
C TYR A 492 -3.79 -16.34 10.24
N ARG A 493 -3.47 -16.06 11.51
CA ARG A 493 -2.61 -16.95 12.30
C ARG A 493 -3.29 -18.29 12.57
N GLU A 494 -2.58 -19.37 12.29
CA GLU A 494 -3.00 -20.74 12.64
C GLU A 494 -2.44 -21.16 14.00
N ASN A 495 -1.40 -20.47 14.50
CA ASN A 495 -0.75 -20.70 15.79
C ASN A 495 -0.29 -19.39 16.43
N ASP A 496 0.43 -19.43 17.55
CA ASP A 496 0.91 -18.26 18.29
C ASP A 496 2.21 -17.65 17.75
N LEU A 497 2.82 -18.25 16.72
CA LEU A 497 4.12 -17.86 16.19
C LEU A 497 4.15 -16.37 15.76
N ILE A 498 3.11 -15.89 15.05
CA ILE A 498 3.03 -14.49 14.63
C ILE A 498 2.95 -13.55 15.83
N SER A 499 2.15 -13.89 16.83
CA SER A 499 2.02 -13.08 18.04
C SER A 499 3.35 -12.99 18.80
N ARG A 500 4.12 -14.07 18.81
CA ARG A 500 5.47 -14.12 19.39
C ARG A 500 6.46 -13.28 18.60
N ILE A 501 6.42 -13.32 17.25
CA ILE A 501 7.23 -12.44 16.39
C ILE A 501 6.90 -10.97 16.64
N ALA A 502 5.62 -10.62 16.68
CA ALA A 502 5.18 -9.25 16.95
C ALA A 502 5.61 -8.76 18.33
N PHE A 503 5.49 -9.61 19.36
CA PHE A 503 5.95 -9.31 20.72
C PHE A 503 7.47 -9.05 20.75
N ALA A 504 8.26 -9.90 20.09
CA ALA A 504 9.70 -9.77 20.00
C ALA A 504 10.12 -8.43 19.37
N LEU A 505 9.45 -8.04 18.29
CA LEU A 505 9.75 -6.80 17.56
C LEU A 505 9.32 -5.53 18.30
N ASN A 506 8.37 -5.63 19.23
CA ASN A 506 7.98 -4.51 20.10
C ASN A 506 8.89 -4.34 21.33
N GLY A 507 10.12 -4.81 21.25
CA GLY A 507 11.08 -4.72 22.37
C GLY A 507 10.90 -5.80 23.43
N GLY A 508 10.14 -6.84 23.13
CA GLY A 508 10.06 -8.03 23.95
C GLY A 508 11.33 -8.90 23.86
N PHE A 509 11.41 -9.89 24.74
CA PHE A 509 12.45 -10.89 24.63
C PHE A 509 12.22 -11.80 23.41
N VAL A 510 13.25 -11.98 22.58
CA VAL A 510 13.23 -12.91 21.45
C VAL A 510 13.81 -14.24 21.91
N PRO A 511 13.00 -15.29 22.11
CA PRO A 511 13.53 -16.63 22.38
C PRO A 511 14.40 -17.14 21.22
N ASP A 512 15.41 -17.96 21.51
CA ASP A 512 16.36 -18.46 20.50
C ASP A 512 15.65 -19.22 19.36
N ASP A 513 14.58 -19.95 19.66
CA ASP A 513 13.78 -20.67 18.67
C ASP A 513 12.99 -19.75 17.73
N MET A 514 12.85 -18.47 18.10
CA MET A 514 12.13 -17.45 17.33
C MET A 514 13.04 -16.52 16.54
N ALA A 515 14.32 -16.42 16.93
CA ALA A 515 15.24 -15.44 16.34
C ALA A 515 15.32 -15.56 14.81
N ALA A 516 15.27 -16.76 14.26
CA ALA A 516 15.32 -17.02 12.84
C ALA A 516 14.08 -16.51 12.07
N TYR A 517 12.92 -16.41 12.70
CA TYR A 517 11.67 -15.96 12.09
C TYR A 517 11.47 -14.45 12.16
N VAL A 518 12.24 -13.76 13.01
CA VAL A 518 12.22 -12.29 13.08
C VAL A 518 13.03 -11.75 11.89
N PRO A 519 12.39 -11.04 10.94
CA PRO A 519 13.13 -10.55 9.79
C PRO A 519 14.24 -9.60 10.20
N THR A 520 15.42 -9.78 9.65
CA THR A 520 16.52 -8.84 9.76
C THR A 520 16.76 -8.19 8.41
N ALA A 521 16.91 -6.88 8.41
CA ALA A 521 17.16 -6.07 7.24
C ALA A 521 18.46 -5.29 7.41
N VAL A 522 19.25 -5.19 6.35
CA VAL A 522 20.46 -4.36 6.32
C VAL A 522 20.58 -3.64 5.00
N ALA A 523 20.92 -2.36 5.03
CA ALA A 523 21.30 -1.65 3.83
C ALA A 523 22.69 -2.09 3.38
N CYS A 524 22.84 -2.25 2.07
CA CYS A 524 24.06 -2.76 1.46
C CYS A 524 24.27 -2.11 0.09
N ASN A 525 25.43 -2.37 -0.53
CA ASN A 525 25.68 -2.00 -1.91
C ASN A 525 25.58 -3.22 -2.83
N ARG A 526 25.02 -3.05 -4.03
CA ARG A 526 24.90 -4.09 -5.05
C ARG A 526 26.22 -4.87 -5.24
N ALA A 527 27.32 -4.18 -5.51
CA ALA A 527 28.62 -4.80 -5.73
C ALA A 527 29.14 -5.62 -4.53
N ARG A 528 28.79 -5.18 -3.32
CA ARG A 528 29.14 -5.93 -2.09
C ARG A 528 28.32 -7.22 -1.98
N PHE A 529 27.03 -7.15 -2.26
CA PHE A 529 26.15 -8.32 -2.26
C PHE A 529 26.57 -9.33 -3.33
N GLU A 530 26.83 -8.88 -4.56
CA GLU A 530 27.27 -9.75 -5.66
C GLU A 530 28.59 -10.47 -5.35
N LYS A 531 29.49 -9.82 -4.61
CA LYS A 531 30.80 -10.37 -4.23
C LYS A 531 30.74 -11.33 -3.05
N ALA A 532 29.92 -11.06 -2.04
CA ALA A 532 29.99 -11.72 -0.74
C ALA A 532 28.63 -12.17 -0.17
N GLY A 533 27.58 -12.09 -0.98
CA GLY A 533 26.25 -12.51 -0.58
C GLY A 533 25.66 -11.69 0.57
N TRP A 534 24.58 -12.21 1.12
CA TRP A 534 23.90 -11.60 2.27
C TRP A 534 24.80 -11.60 3.53
N GLU A 535 25.64 -12.62 3.74
CA GLU A 535 26.57 -12.68 4.88
C GLU A 535 27.54 -11.51 4.89
N GLY A 536 28.03 -11.12 3.70
CA GLY A 536 28.92 -9.97 3.56
C GLY A 536 28.25 -8.67 3.98
N CYS A 537 27.00 -8.47 3.58
CA CYS A 537 26.20 -7.31 3.95
C CYS A 537 25.89 -7.27 5.46
N PHE A 538 25.51 -8.39 6.05
CA PHE A 538 25.24 -8.51 7.49
C PHE A 538 26.49 -8.23 8.32
N LYS A 539 27.63 -8.80 7.93
CA LYS A 539 28.92 -8.55 8.60
C LYS A 539 29.28 -7.07 8.60
N ASP A 540 29.12 -6.40 7.45
CA ASP A 540 29.48 -4.97 7.34
C ASP A 540 28.53 -4.09 8.18
N ALA A 541 27.30 -4.52 8.39
CA ALA A 541 26.32 -3.87 9.26
C ALA A 541 26.45 -4.27 10.76
N GLY A 542 27.41 -5.12 11.11
CA GLY A 542 27.63 -5.60 12.48
C GLY A 542 26.55 -6.59 12.96
N VAL A 543 25.82 -7.23 12.05
CA VAL A 543 24.77 -8.21 12.37
C VAL A 543 25.37 -9.62 12.38
N ASP A 544 25.09 -10.38 13.44
CA ASP A 544 25.49 -11.80 13.50
C ASP A 544 24.69 -12.63 12.48
N ALA A 545 25.41 -13.26 11.57
CA ALA A 545 24.83 -14.11 10.53
C ALA A 545 24.51 -15.54 11.00
N ALA A 546 24.97 -15.95 12.20
CA ALA A 546 24.89 -17.35 12.65
C ALA A 546 23.43 -17.84 12.79
N GLY A 547 22.52 -16.99 13.23
CA GLY A 547 21.10 -17.31 13.38
C GLY A 547 20.32 -17.45 12.06
N TYR A 548 20.95 -17.19 10.90
CA TYR A 548 20.28 -17.13 9.58
C TYR A 548 20.85 -18.15 8.57
N ARG A 549 21.51 -19.18 9.05
CA ARG A 549 22.11 -20.25 8.23
C ARG A 549 21.29 -21.53 8.23
#